data_03e94b4e876035e14567a692e2077637
#
_entry.id   03e94b4e876035e14567a692e2077637
#
_cell.length_a   1.000
_cell.length_b   1.000
_cell.length_c   1.000
_cell.angle_alpha   90.00
_cell.angle_beta   90.00
_cell.angle_gamma   90.00
#
_symmetry.space_group_name_H-M   'P 1'
#
loop_
_entity.id
_entity.type
_entity.pdbx_description
1 polymer ?
#
loop_
_entity_poly.entity_id
_entity_poly.type
_entity_poly.pdbx_seq_one_letter_code
_entity_poly.pdbx_strand_id
1 'polypeptide(L)'
;MNNIENSLGGVLSQPEFTSATALSTAANYIMNAAEPFTHTYRTYIRLRENGKLTLKFWHSNAVDSTWDLGADAVASEPGGEWSIEAAYVADGGAALDGSVVPGSQVPVTFGGELSRRVEPGEQFWSDEALLELPEGHMLAFTWTLKTAGAGKSFPFNVEGMLVSGYDAPGTQAAQESAAGFSESDKLQVLPSFMGYKKQVVKRLVFLGDSITQGVRTAKDQYAHWAARIAEGLGTEYGVWNIGSGWGRAYDVATDGPWLHKAQQGDEVLIVLGVNDLDIGQRSAEELLGDLAHIISRIKEAQPEAAVILSTVPPFNFEGERETHWRKVNECIRMSPPAGVDRVFDMAAVLSVAVPADHRIKPEYMSDEFDPHPNGAAGKAVAAAFLAWYRG
;
A
#
# COMPACT_ATOMS: atom_id res chain seq x y z
N MET A 1 -12.05 10.17 30.29
CA MET A 1 -11.39 8.86 30.13
C MET A 1 -12.44 7.94 29.55
N ASN A 2 -12.61 7.97 28.25
CA ASN A 2 -13.49 7.04 27.55
C ASN A 2 -12.63 5.90 27.05
N ASN A 3 -12.86 4.72 27.62
CA ASN A 3 -12.36 3.46 27.09
C ASN A 3 -12.87 3.32 25.65
N ILE A 4 -12.01 3.64 24.68
CA ILE A 4 -12.13 3.08 23.34
C ILE A 4 -11.65 1.63 23.51
N GLU A 5 -12.55 0.75 23.93
CA GLU A 5 -12.35 -0.68 23.75
C GLU A 5 -12.13 -0.88 22.25
N ASN A 6 -10.91 -1.30 21.93
CA ASN A 6 -10.50 -1.78 20.63
C ASN A 6 -11.45 -2.90 20.17
N SER A 7 -12.54 -2.54 19.54
CA SER A 7 -13.15 -3.43 18.58
C SER A 7 -12.20 -3.45 17.38
N LEU A 8 -11.23 -4.34 17.41
CA LEU A 8 -10.29 -4.60 16.32
C LEU A 8 -11.09 -5.12 15.11
N GLY A 9 -11.79 -4.22 14.43
CA GLY A 9 -12.39 -4.48 13.13
C GLY A 9 -11.36 -4.59 11.99
N GLY A 10 -10.07 -4.67 12.33
CA GLY A 10 -8.96 -4.77 11.38
C GLY A 10 -8.84 -6.13 10.70
N VAL A 11 -7.81 -6.29 9.88
CA VAL A 11 -7.56 -7.51 9.09
C VAL A 11 -7.41 -8.75 9.97
N LEU A 12 -6.81 -8.63 11.16
CA LEU A 12 -6.68 -9.75 12.11
C LEU A 12 -8.01 -10.25 12.70
N SER A 13 -9.11 -9.51 12.55
CA SER A 13 -10.44 -10.02 12.94
C SER A 13 -10.94 -11.13 12.02
N GLN A 14 -10.32 -11.29 10.84
CA GLN A 14 -10.61 -12.33 9.84
C GLN A 14 -9.31 -13.07 9.48
N PRO A 15 -8.73 -13.84 10.42
CA PRO A 15 -7.39 -14.42 10.26
C PRO A 15 -7.29 -15.47 9.15
N GLU A 16 -8.41 -15.99 8.68
CA GLU A 16 -8.47 -16.90 7.54
C GLU A 16 -8.25 -16.21 6.19
N PHE A 17 -8.24 -14.85 6.14
CA PHE A 17 -7.95 -14.08 4.95
C PHE A 17 -6.54 -13.50 5.01
N THR A 18 -5.81 -13.64 3.91
CA THR A 18 -4.49 -13.02 3.71
C THR A 18 -4.50 -12.14 2.47
N SER A 19 -3.52 -11.24 2.33
CA SER A 19 -3.47 -10.35 1.16
C SER A 19 -3.39 -11.13 -0.15
N ALA A 20 -4.32 -10.85 -1.05
CA ALA A 20 -4.42 -11.48 -2.36
C ALA A 20 -3.46 -10.88 -3.39
N THR A 21 -2.88 -9.72 -3.12
CA THR A 21 -2.01 -8.99 -4.06
C THR A 21 -0.79 -8.39 -3.36
N ALA A 22 0.27 -8.15 -4.13
CA ALA A 22 1.42 -7.36 -3.70
C ALA A 22 1.32 -5.87 -4.07
N LEU A 23 0.22 -5.46 -4.73
CA LEU A 23 -0.08 -4.06 -4.97
C LEU A 23 -0.30 -3.34 -3.63
N SER A 24 0.23 -2.13 -3.51
CA SER A 24 -0.08 -1.31 -2.35
C SER A 24 -1.54 -0.87 -2.34
N THR A 25 -2.12 -0.86 -1.15
CA THR A 25 -3.50 -0.44 -0.90
C THR A 25 -3.59 0.72 0.10
N ALA A 26 -2.48 1.41 0.34
CA ALA A 26 -2.46 2.61 1.18
C ALA A 26 -3.13 3.80 0.46
N ALA A 27 -3.66 4.73 1.24
CA ALA A 27 -4.24 5.98 0.76
C ALA A 27 -3.46 7.18 1.29
N ASN A 28 -3.21 8.18 0.43
CA ASN A 28 -2.48 9.39 0.81
C ASN A 28 -3.27 10.69 0.57
N TYR A 29 -4.54 10.57 0.16
CA TYR A 29 -5.39 11.72 -0.13
C TYR A 29 -6.86 11.43 0.13
N ILE A 30 -7.65 12.49 0.33
CA ILE A 30 -9.11 12.42 0.42
C ILE A 30 -9.73 13.13 -0.78
N MET A 31 -10.69 12.49 -1.41
CA MET A 31 -11.48 13.12 -2.47
C MET A 31 -12.29 14.28 -1.88
N ASN A 32 -11.96 15.50 -2.34
CA ASN A 32 -12.65 16.71 -1.94
C ASN A 32 -13.60 17.15 -3.06
N ALA A 33 -14.88 16.86 -2.89
CA ALA A 33 -15.90 17.11 -3.89
C ALA A 33 -16.35 18.58 -3.85
N ALA A 34 -16.37 19.25 -5.01
CA ALA A 34 -16.95 20.58 -5.13
C ALA A 34 -18.49 20.54 -5.07
N GLU A 35 -19.08 19.43 -5.57
CA GLU A 35 -20.51 19.16 -5.59
C GLU A 35 -20.72 17.64 -5.50
N PRO A 36 -21.92 17.15 -5.18
CA PRO A 36 -22.22 15.72 -5.17
C PRO A 36 -21.95 15.10 -6.55
N PHE A 37 -21.27 13.98 -6.59
CA PHE A 37 -21.07 13.22 -7.83
C PHE A 37 -21.17 11.72 -7.57
N THR A 38 -21.42 10.96 -8.64
CA THR A 38 -21.34 9.51 -8.69
C THR A 38 -20.34 9.13 -9.76
N HIS A 39 -19.40 8.28 -9.43
CA HIS A 39 -18.33 7.87 -10.34
C HIS A 39 -17.95 6.41 -10.12
N THR A 40 -17.58 5.73 -11.18
CA THR A 40 -17.18 4.33 -11.16
C THR A 40 -15.69 4.22 -11.43
N TYR A 41 -15.00 3.41 -10.64
CA TYR A 41 -13.58 3.10 -10.77
C TYR A 41 -13.43 1.60 -11.02
N ARG A 42 -12.60 1.24 -12.00
CA ARG A 42 -12.23 -0.14 -12.34
C ARG A 42 -10.72 -0.26 -12.35
N THR A 43 -10.17 -1.18 -11.56
CA THR A 43 -8.74 -1.40 -11.47
C THR A 43 -8.42 -2.86 -11.74
N TYR A 44 -7.41 -3.10 -12.58
CA TYR A 44 -6.91 -4.45 -12.84
C TYR A 44 -5.78 -4.80 -11.90
N ILE A 45 -5.87 -5.96 -11.26
CA ILE A 45 -4.99 -6.32 -10.15
C ILE A 45 -4.49 -7.74 -10.36
N ARG A 46 -3.17 -7.91 -10.37
CA ARG A 46 -2.58 -9.24 -10.36
C ARG A 46 -2.71 -9.85 -8.97
N LEU A 47 -3.41 -10.96 -8.90
CA LEU A 47 -3.47 -11.75 -7.69
C LEU A 47 -2.25 -12.66 -7.56
N ARG A 48 -1.95 -13.06 -6.34
CA ARG A 48 -0.85 -13.97 -6.02
C ARG A 48 -1.18 -15.44 -6.33
N GLU A 49 -2.46 -15.76 -6.49
CA GLU A 49 -2.96 -17.06 -6.92
C GLU A 49 -4.07 -16.89 -7.95
N ASN A 50 -4.26 -17.94 -8.75
CA ASN A 50 -5.33 -18.10 -9.72
C ASN A 50 -6.17 -19.33 -9.37
N GLY A 51 -7.27 -19.55 -10.10
CA GLY A 51 -8.22 -20.63 -9.87
C GLY A 51 -9.45 -20.18 -9.10
N LYS A 52 -10.05 -21.09 -8.31
CA LYS A 52 -11.24 -20.76 -7.50
C LYS A 52 -10.83 -20.07 -6.21
N LEU A 53 -11.20 -18.81 -6.08
CA LEU A 53 -10.83 -17.94 -4.98
C LEU A 53 -12.07 -17.52 -4.19
N THR A 54 -11.95 -17.51 -2.88
CA THR A 54 -12.89 -16.82 -1.99
C THR A 54 -12.24 -15.51 -1.59
N LEU A 55 -12.76 -14.40 -2.10
CA LEU A 55 -12.25 -13.05 -1.87
C LEU A 55 -13.06 -12.33 -0.80
N LYS A 56 -12.42 -11.42 -0.06
CA LYS A 56 -13.06 -10.54 0.91
C LYS A 56 -12.28 -9.25 1.02
N PHE A 57 -12.96 -8.13 1.15
CA PHE A 57 -12.34 -6.80 1.10
C PHE A 57 -12.57 -6.07 2.41
N TRP A 58 -11.52 -5.44 2.93
CA TRP A 58 -11.63 -4.54 4.07
C TRP A 58 -11.28 -3.12 3.65
N HIS A 59 -12.01 -2.16 4.19
CA HIS A 59 -11.79 -0.75 3.93
C HIS A 59 -11.67 0.06 5.22
N SER A 60 -10.79 1.05 5.20
CA SER A 60 -10.64 2.06 6.24
C SER A 60 -10.83 3.43 5.59
N ASN A 61 -11.87 4.14 6.03
CA ASN A 61 -12.21 5.47 5.53
C ASN A 61 -11.34 6.54 6.18
N ALA A 62 -10.02 6.46 5.98
CA ALA A 62 -9.06 7.42 6.51
C ALA A 62 -7.77 7.44 5.68
N VAL A 63 -7.03 8.53 5.79
CA VAL A 63 -5.72 8.72 5.15
C VAL A 63 -4.63 8.03 5.95
N ASP A 64 -3.73 7.34 5.27
CA ASP A 64 -2.57 6.67 5.87
C ASP A 64 -1.36 7.60 5.98
N SER A 65 -0.96 8.22 4.88
CA SER A 65 0.18 9.14 4.79
C SER A 65 -0.26 10.53 4.35
N THR A 66 0.67 11.47 4.31
CA THR A 66 0.41 12.84 3.84
C THR A 66 0.97 13.02 2.43
N TRP A 67 0.21 13.73 1.59
CA TRP A 67 0.71 14.34 0.38
C TRP A 67 1.07 15.80 0.65
N ASP A 68 2.35 16.13 0.74
CA ASP A 68 2.81 17.46 1.14
C ASP A 68 2.45 18.60 0.18
N LEU A 69 2.28 18.30 -1.10
CA LEU A 69 1.90 19.31 -2.11
C LEU A 69 0.39 19.40 -2.32
N GLY A 70 -0.37 18.46 -1.81
CA GLY A 70 -1.82 18.37 -1.98
C GLY A 70 -2.64 19.08 -0.91
N ALA A 71 -2.10 19.31 0.23
CA ALA A 71 -2.56 20.18 1.32
C ALA A 71 -3.93 19.95 1.95
N ASP A 72 -4.86 19.17 1.33
CA ASP A 72 -6.23 19.03 1.84
C ASP A 72 -6.43 17.85 2.80
N ALA A 73 -5.44 16.96 2.91
CA ALA A 73 -5.48 15.84 3.84
C ALA A 73 -4.15 15.67 4.56
N VAL A 74 -4.23 15.38 5.83
CA VAL A 74 -3.09 15.05 6.69
C VAL A 74 -3.21 13.59 7.14
N ALA A 75 -2.07 12.98 7.48
CA ALA A 75 -2.05 11.62 8.01
C ALA A 75 -3.03 11.44 9.16
N SER A 76 -3.69 10.30 9.22
CA SER A 76 -4.72 9.93 10.18
C SER A 76 -6.05 10.69 10.07
N GLU A 77 -6.19 11.58 9.08
CA GLU A 77 -7.44 12.29 8.88
C GLU A 77 -8.53 11.32 8.38
N PRO A 78 -9.74 11.34 9.00
CA PRO A 78 -10.86 10.55 8.51
C PRO A 78 -11.36 11.09 7.17
N GLY A 79 -11.78 10.20 6.28
CA GLY A 79 -12.61 10.54 5.13
C GLY A 79 -13.96 11.11 5.56
N GLY A 80 -14.69 11.69 4.61
CA GLY A 80 -16.05 12.17 4.83
C GLY A 80 -17.09 11.05 4.76
N GLU A 81 -18.37 11.45 4.64
CA GLU A 81 -19.47 10.54 4.34
C GLU A 81 -19.56 10.30 2.82
N TRP A 82 -19.76 9.05 2.43
CA TRP A 82 -19.97 8.64 1.05
C TRP A 82 -20.72 7.31 0.98
N SER A 83 -21.05 6.84 -0.21
CA SER A 83 -21.71 5.56 -0.40
C SER A 83 -21.03 4.73 -1.48
N ILE A 84 -21.01 3.41 -1.28
CA ILE A 84 -20.83 2.42 -2.32
C ILE A 84 -22.22 2.16 -2.90
N GLU A 85 -22.43 2.47 -4.18
CA GLU A 85 -23.71 2.18 -4.87
C GLU A 85 -23.76 0.74 -5.35
N ALA A 86 -22.61 0.21 -5.79
CA ALA A 86 -22.39 -1.20 -6.15
C ALA A 86 -20.91 -1.48 -6.25
N ALA A 87 -20.50 -2.73 -6.00
CA ALA A 87 -19.15 -3.22 -6.21
C ALA A 87 -19.17 -4.62 -6.82
N TYR A 88 -18.20 -4.90 -7.71
CA TYR A 88 -18.04 -6.19 -8.38
C TYR A 88 -16.57 -6.57 -8.47
N VAL A 89 -16.32 -7.87 -8.43
CA VAL A 89 -15.09 -8.49 -8.92
C VAL A 89 -15.40 -9.28 -10.18
N ALA A 90 -14.43 -9.36 -11.08
CA ALA A 90 -14.57 -10.09 -12.32
C ALA A 90 -13.23 -10.63 -12.81
N ASP A 91 -13.27 -11.57 -13.74
CA ASP A 91 -12.13 -11.88 -14.58
C ASP A 91 -11.87 -10.70 -15.54
N GLY A 92 -10.80 -9.97 -15.32
CA GLY A 92 -10.38 -8.84 -16.14
C GLY A 92 -9.67 -9.25 -17.42
N GLY A 93 -9.44 -10.58 -17.62
CA GLY A 93 -8.68 -11.06 -18.75
C GLY A 93 -7.20 -10.67 -18.73
N ALA A 94 -6.56 -10.74 -19.88
CA ALA A 94 -5.17 -10.33 -20.09
C ALA A 94 -5.03 -9.04 -20.94
N ALA A 95 -6.10 -8.54 -21.52
CA ALA A 95 -6.07 -7.36 -22.42
C ALA A 95 -6.00 -6.03 -21.65
N LEU A 96 -6.57 -5.96 -20.44
CA LEU A 96 -6.58 -4.79 -19.55
C LEU A 96 -7.11 -3.52 -20.26
N ASP A 97 -8.14 -3.66 -21.07
CA ASP A 97 -8.63 -2.65 -22.01
C ASP A 97 -9.88 -1.89 -21.54
N GLY A 98 -10.19 -1.99 -20.25
CA GLY A 98 -11.39 -1.41 -19.63
C GLY A 98 -12.61 -2.36 -19.64
N SER A 99 -12.54 -3.52 -20.30
CA SER A 99 -13.59 -4.56 -20.28
C SER A 99 -13.31 -5.65 -19.22
N VAL A 100 -14.29 -6.49 -18.98
CA VAL A 100 -14.14 -7.74 -18.21
C VAL A 100 -14.64 -8.91 -19.06
N VAL A 101 -14.22 -10.13 -18.73
CA VAL A 101 -14.72 -11.34 -19.42
C VAL A 101 -16.23 -11.43 -19.20
N PRO A 102 -17.05 -11.49 -20.27
CA PRO A 102 -18.50 -11.51 -20.13
C PRO A 102 -19.03 -12.63 -19.25
N GLY A 103 -19.93 -12.31 -18.35
CA GLY A 103 -20.55 -13.26 -17.41
C GLY A 103 -19.65 -13.68 -16.24
N SER A 104 -18.46 -13.10 -16.08
CA SER A 104 -17.55 -13.39 -14.96
C SER A 104 -17.80 -12.52 -13.73
N GLN A 105 -18.64 -11.50 -13.81
CA GLN A 105 -18.89 -10.59 -12.71
C GLN A 105 -19.55 -11.26 -11.51
N VAL A 106 -18.99 -11.01 -10.34
CA VAL A 106 -19.52 -11.45 -9.04
C VAL A 106 -19.74 -10.20 -8.20
N PRO A 107 -20.95 -9.99 -7.64
CA PRO A 107 -21.21 -8.86 -6.76
C PRO A 107 -20.40 -8.97 -5.47
N VAL A 108 -19.86 -7.84 -5.01
CA VAL A 108 -19.30 -7.67 -3.67
C VAL A 108 -20.39 -7.01 -2.82
N THR A 109 -20.88 -7.73 -1.81
CA THR A 109 -21.97 -7.28 -0.96
C THR A 109 -21.49 -6.90 0.44
N PHE A 110 -22.38 -6.25 1.19
CA PHE A 110 -22.12 -5.76 2.55
C PHE A 110 -23.33 -6.12 3.43
N GLY A 111 -23.25 -7.24 4.15
CA GLY A 111 -24.40 -7.79 4.89
C GLY A 111 -25.53 -8.25 3.97
N GLY A 112 -25.21 -8.73 2.77
CA GLY A 112 -26.15 -9.15 1.73
C GLY A 112 -26.62 -8.06 0.79
N GLU A 113 -26.33 -6.78 1.08
CA GLU A 113 -26.74 -5.64 0.26
C GLU A 113 -25.65 -5.24 -0.75
N LEU A 114 -26.03 -4.80 -1.95
CA LEU A 114 -25.08 -4.31 -2.98
C LEU A 114 -24.52 -2.94 -2.64
N SER A 115 -25.27 -2.13 -1.90
CA SER A 115 -24.90 -0.78 -1.54
C SER A 115 -24.53 -0.67 -0.06
N ARG A 116 -23.70 0.32 0.26
CA ARG A 116 -23.33 0.65 1.64
C ARG A 116 -23.09 2.14 1.79
N ARG A 117 -23.70 2.75 2.82
CA ARG A 117 -23.28 4.07 3.32
C ARG A 117 -22.05 3.89 4.19
N VAL A 118 -21.08 4.78 4.03
CA VAL A 118 -19.82 4.78 4.77
C VAL A 118 -19.72 6.08 5.57
N GLU A 119 -19.55 5.93 6.88
CA GLU A 119 -19.40 7.05 7.81
C GLU A 119 -17.94 7.55 7.89
N PRO A 120 -17.70 8.79 8.34
CA PRO A 120 -16.34 9.31 8.54
C PRO A 120 -15.49 8.40 9.44
N GLY A 121 -14.32 8.00 8.97
CA GLY A 121 -13.38 7.16 9.71
C GLY A 121 -13.81 5.71 9.91
N GLU A 122 -14.91 5.28 9.31
CA GLU A 122 -15.44 3.93 9.45
C GLU A 122 -14.50 2.87 8.86
N GLN A 123 -14.45 1.71 9.51
CA GLN A 123 -13.78 0.51 9.02
C GLN A 123 -14.81 -0.61 8.86
N PHE A 124 -14.75 -1.33 7.74
CA PHE A 124 -15.71 -2.39 7.47
C PHE A 124 -15.16 -3.47 6.54
N TRP A 125 -15.78 -4.65 6.61
CA TRP A 125 -15.55 -5.75 5.68
C TRP A 125 -16.72 -5.89 4.70
N SER A 126 -16.41 -6.35 3.47
CA SER A 126 -17.43 -6.91 2.57
C SER A 126 -17.85 -8.30 3.04
N ASP A 127 -18.87 -8.85 2.40
CA ASP A 127 -19.12 -10.29 2.40
C ASP A 127 -18.11 -11.03 1.51
N GLU A 128 -18.11 -12.38 1.58
CA GLU A 128 -17.26 -13.21 0.72
C GLU A 128 -17.76 -13.18 -0.74
N ALA A 129 -16.85 -13.04 -1.69
CA ALA A 129 -17.11 -13.14 -3.13
C ALA A 129 -16.33 -14.33 -3.71
N LEU A 130 -17.02 -15.21 -4.44
CA LEU A 130 -16.43 -16.40 -5.06
C LEU A 130 -16.12 -16.10 -6.52
N LEU A 131 -14.85 -16.14 -6.90
CA LEU A 131 -14.40 -15.89 -8.26
C LEU A 131 -13.53 -17.04 -8.77
N GLU A 132 -13.70 -17.42 -10.02
CA GLU A 132 -12.74 -18.27 -10.75
C GLU A 132 -11.90 -17.39 -11.66
N LEU A 133 -10.59 -17.33 -11.41
CA LEU A 133 -9.64 -16.50 -12.16
C LEU A 133 -8.64 -17.40 -12.88
N PRO A 134 -8.66 -17.47 -14.23
CA PRO A 134 -7.70 -18.25 -15.01
C PRO A 134 -6.26 -17.80 -14.84
N GLU A 135 -5.31 -18.71 -15.06
CA GLU A 135 -3.89 -18.37 -15.06
C GLU A 135 -3.56 -17.30 -16.11
N GLY A 136 -2.75 -16.31 -15.73
CA GLY A 136 -2.37 -15.19 -16.58
C GLY A 136 -3.42 -14.09 -16.71
N HIS A 137 -4.61 -14.26 -16.12
CA HIS A 137 -5.62 -13.20 -16.07
C HIS A 137 -5.45 -12.33 -14.82
N MET A 138 -5.92 -11.09 -14.89
CA MET A 138 -5.98 -10.19 -13.76
C MET A 138 -7.39 -10.08 -13.20
N LEU A 139 -7.51 -9.86 -11.91
CA LEU A 139 -8.76 -9.47 -11.28
C LEU A 139 -9.13 -8.07 -11.74
N ALA A 140 -10.35 -7.85 -12.17
CA ALA A 140 -10.95 -6.52 -12.28
C ALA A 140 -11.78 -6.25 -11.02
N PHE A 141 -11.38 -5.28 -10.22
CA PHE A 141 -12.19 -4.75 -9.12
C PHE A 141 -12.88 -3.48 -9.59
N THR A 142 -14.20 -3.44 -9.54
CA THR A 142 -15.00 -2.31 -10.02
C THR A 142 -15.99 -1.90 -8.95
N TRP A 143 -16.02 -0.63 -8.58
CA TRP A 143 -17.03 -0.07 -7.70
C TRP A 143 -17.51 1.32 -8.15
N THR A 144 -18.77 1.59 -7.90
CA THR A 144 -19.38 2.91 -8.05
C THR A 144 -19.46 3.57 -6.70
N LEU A 145 -18.84 4.73 -6.57
CA LEU A 145 -18.83 5.55 -5.36
C LEU A 145 -19.65 6.81 -5.57
N LYS A 146 -20.35 7.25 -4.52
CA LYS A 146 -21.15 8.46 -4.54
C LYS A 146 -20.80 9.32 -3.33
N THR A 147 -20.45 10.57 -3.58
CA THR A 147 -20.21 11.54 -2.50
C THR A 147 -21.53 12.00 -1.89
N ALA A 148 -21.59 12.18 -0.57
CA ALA A 148 -22.80 12.64 0.11
C ALA A 148 -23.14 14.10 -0.20
N GLY A 149 -22.09 14.93 -0.42
CA GLY A 149 -22.21 16.36 -0.68
C GLY A 149 -20.89 16.97 -1.13
N ALA A 150 -20.81 18.29 -1.09
CA ALA A 150 -19.54 19.00 -1.21
C ALA A 150 -18.67 18.75 0.04
N GLY A 151 -17.36 18.71 -0.13
CA GLY A 151 -16.37 18.48 0.92
C GLY A 151 -15.70 17.13 0.84
N LYS A 152 -15.10 16.72 1.97
CA LYS A 152 -14.33 15.47 2.08
C LYS A 152 -15.21 14.23 1.88
N SER A 153 -14.65 13.23 1.19
CA SER A 153 -15.32 11.99 0.84
C SER A 153 -14.39 10.79 1.05
N PHE A 154 -14.21 9.94 0.05
CA PHE A 154 -13.44 8.70 0.17
C PHE A 154 -11.92 8.92 0.04
N PRO A 155 -11.10 8.09 0.72
CA PRO A 155 -9.66 8.11 0.56
C PRO A 155 -9.23 7.42 -0.75
N PHE A 156 -8.12 7.90 -1.34
CA PHE A 156 -7.51 7.33 -2.54
C PHE A 156 -6.00 7.56 -2.53
N ASN A 157 -5.30 6.92 -3.48
CA ASN A 157 -3.89 7.17 -3.72
C ASN A 157 -3.73 7.91 -5.06
N VAL A 158 -2.88 8.94 -5.10
CA VAL A 158 -2.64 9.74 -6.30
C VAL A 158 -1.60 9.11 -7.23
N GLU A 159 -0.82 8.15 -6.73
CA GLU A 159 0.20 7.43 -7.50
C GLU A 159 -0.41 6.19 -8.19
N GLY A 160 -1.47 6.39 -8.96
CA GLY A 160 -2.25 5.33 -9.61
C GLY A 160 -1.58 4.62 -10.77
N MET A 161 -0.33 5.00 -11.12
CA MET A 161 0.33 4.58 -12.38
C MET A 161 0.89 3.16 -12.36
N LEU A 162 0.73 2.42 -11.26
CA LEU A 162 1.32 1.09 -11.08
C LEU A 162 0.55 -0.02 -11.81
N VAL A 163 -0.74 0.20 -12.01
CA VAL A 163 -1.66 -0.77 -12.62
C VAL A 163 -2.64 -0.08 -13.55
N SER A 164 -3.15 -0.82 -14.52
CA SER A 164 -4.19 -0.34 -15.41
C SER A 164 -5.47 -0.05 -14.64
N GLY A 165 -5.96 1.17 -14.77
CA GLY A 165 -7.19 1.66 -14.17
C GLY A 165 -8.05 2.37 -15.19
N TYR A 166 -9.34 2.35 -14.97
CA TYR A 166 -10.34 3.01 -15.79
C TYR A 166 -11.38 3.65 -14.90
N ASP A 167 -11.95 4.74 -15.36
CA ASP A 167 -13.05 5.37 -14.65
C ASP A 167 -14.17 5.81 -15.60
N ALA A 168 -15.37 5.99 -15.06
CA ALA A 168 -16.55 6.40 -15.80
C ALA A 168 -17.48 7.23 -14.92
N PRO A 169 -18.12 8.29 -15.44
CA PRO A 169 -19.15 9.00 -14.70
C PRO A 169 -20.39 8.13 -14.49
N GLY A 170 -21.09 8.35 -13.37
CA GLY A 170 -22.33 7.66 -13.03
C GLY A 170 -22.11 6.22 -12.55
N THR A 171 -23.23 5.46 -12.54
CA THR A 171 -23.27 4.09 -12.01
C THR A 171 -23.01 3.08 -13.11
N GLN A 172 -21.75 2.65 -13.24
CA GLN A 172 -21.27 1.74 -14.30
C GLN A 172 -20.63 0.46 -13.72
N ALA A 173 -20.75 0.17 -12.41
CA ALA A 173 -20.06 -0.96 -11.79
C ALA A 173 -20.41 -2.32 -12.43
N ALA A 174 -21.68 -2.49 -12.86
CA ALA A 174 -22.16 -3.70 -13.51
C ALA A 174 -21.86 -3.76 -15.04
N GLN A 175 -21.24 -2.72 -15.62
CA GLN A 175 -20.92 -2.69 -17.05
C GLN A 175 -19.73 -3.61 -17.34
N GLU A 176 -19.92 -4.62 -18.20
CA GLU A 176 -18.85 -5.57 -18.55
C GLU A 176 -17.94 -5.06 -19.68
N SER A 177 -18.50 -4.29 -20.62
CA SER A 177 -17.70 -3.72 -21.71
C SER A 177 -16.92 -2.47 -21.29
N ALA A 178 -15.95 -2.06 -22.10
CA ALA A 178 -15.20 -0.82 -21.92
C ALA A 178 -16.03 0.45 -22.23
N ALA A 179 -17.27 0.32 -22.70
CA ALA A 179 -18.08 1.46 -23.12
C ALA A 179 -18.33 2.41 -21.94
N GLY A 180 -18.01 3.69 -22.15
CA GLY A 180 -18.15 4.73 -21.13
C GLY A 180 -16.99 4.85 -20.17
N PHE A 181 -16.05 3.91 -20.16
CA PHE A 181 -14.83 3.99 -19.37
C PHE A 181 -13.70 4.71 -20.15
N SER A 182 -12.95 5.51 -19.45
CA SER A 182 -11.71 6.14 -19.91
C SER A 182 -10.55 5.63 -19.06
N GLU A 183 -9.37 5.48 -19.65
CA GLU A 183 -8.17 5.12 -18.92
C GLU A 183 -7.85 6.19 -17.87
N SER A 184 -7.58 5.76 -16.65
CA SER A 184 -7.21 6.60 -15.52
C SER A 184 -5.86 6.14 -14.97
N ASP A 185 -4.85 6.98 -15.07
CA ASP A 185 -3.49 6.69 -14.65
C ASP A 185 -3.05 7.48 -13.41
N LYS A 186 -3.96 8.27 -12.83
CA LYS A 186 -3.64 9.20 -11.73
C LYS A 186 -4.28 8.85 -10.41
N LEU A 187 -5.34 8.02 -10.41
CA LEU A 187 -6.09 7.70 -9.21
C LEU A 187 -6.12 6.19 -9.01
N GLN A 188 -5.68 5.76 -7.83
CA GLN A 188 -5.86 4.41 -7.36
C GLN A 188 -6.90 4.44 -6.23
N VAL A 189 -8.13 4.04 -6.58
CA VAL A 189 -9.27 4.02 -5.65
C VAL A 189 -9.61 2.56 -5.38
N LEU A 190 -9.11 2.03 -4.27
CA LEU A 190 -9.20 0.62 -3.91
C LEU A 190 -9.64 0.43 -2.46
N PRO A 191 -10.17 -0.75 -2.10
CA PRO A 191 -10.27 -1.15 -0.71
C PRO A 191 -8.89 -1.16 -0.05
N SER A 192 -8.85 -0.87 1.25
CA SER A 192 -7.59 -0.81 2.00
C SER A 192 -6.91 -2.17 2.18
N PHE A 193 -7.63 -3.27 1.98
CA PHE A 193 -7.12 -4.63 1.97
C PHE A 193 -7.94 -5.50 1.02
N MET A 194 -7.25 -6.27 0.21
CA MET A 194 -7.83 -7.24 -0.72
C MET A 194 -7.41 -8.64 -0.25
N GLY A 195 -8.32 -9.32 0.42
CA GLY A 195 -8.06 -10.64 1.01
C GLY A 195 -8.54 -11.79 0.15
N TYR A 196 -7.83 -12.91 0.22
CA TYR A 196 -8.33 -14.21 -0.22
C TYR A 196 -8.21 -15.22 0.92
N LYS A 197 -9.12 -16.20 0.94
CA LYS A 197 -9.21 -17.19 2.02
C LYS A 197 -8.08 -18.16 1.90
N LYS A 198 -7.07 -18.04 2.76
CA LYS A 198 -5.91 -18.91 2.80
C LYS A 198 -5.21 -18.81 4.14
N GLN A 199 -4.87 -19.98 4.70
CA GLN A 199 -3.94 -20.03 5.82
C GLN A 199 -2.50 -19.87 5.31
N VAL A 200 -1.73 -19.06 6.00
CA VAL A 200 -0.32 -18.78 5.67
C VAL A 200 0.56 -19.06 6.87
N VAL A 201 1.83 -19.34 6.61
CA VAL A 201 2.83 -19.58 7.66
C VAL A 201 3.09 -18.29 8.45
N LYS A 202 3.16 -17.15 7.74
CA LYS A 202 3.37 -15.81 8.31
C LYS A 202 2.73 -14.73 7.43
N ARG A 203 2.34 -13.63 8.07
CA ARG A 203 1.89 -12.39 7.42
C ARG A 203 2.98 -11.35 7.55
N LEU A 204 3.53 -10.93 6.42
CA LEU A 204 4.49 -9.83 6.32
C LEU A 204 3.74 -8.58 5.91
N VAL A 205 3.94 -7.49 6.64
CA VAL A 205 3.48 -6.16 6.24
C VAL A 205 4.69 -5.33 5.82
N PHE A 206 4.64 -4.76 4.62
CA PHE A 206 5.65 -3.85 4.10
C PHE A 206 5.16 -2.41 4.28
N LEU A 207 5.71 -1.74 5.28
CA LEU A 207 5.45 -0.35 5.62
C LEU A 207 6.54 0.52 5.02
N GLY A 208 6.17 1.49 4.19
CA GLY A 208 7.14 2.37 3.55
C GLY A 208 6.49 3.43 2.66
N ASP A 209 7.33 4.18 1.98
CA ASP A 209 6.96 5.28 1.10
C ASP A 209 6.74 4.84 -0.36
N SER A 210 6.93 5.77 -1.32
CA SER A 210 6.83 5.51 -2.77
C SER A 210 7.74 4.39 -3.26
N ILE A 211 8.90 4.19 -2.64
CA ILE A 211 9.85 3.11 -2.98
C ILE A 211 9.24 1.74 -2.64
N THR A 212 8.54 1.65 -1.52
CA THR A 212 7.82 0.43 -1.10
C THR A 212 6.54 0.24 -1.90
N GLN A 213 5.82 1.30 -2.20
CA GLN A 213 4.64 1.28 -3.06
C GLN A 213 5.00 0.75 -4.46
N GLY A 214 6.16 1.10 -5.00
CA GLY A 214 6.66 0.69 -6.31
C GLY A 214 6.56 1.77 -7.38
N VAL A 215 6.42 3.03 -6.98
CA VAL A 215 6.38 4.20 -7.88
C VAL A 215 7.57 4.18 -8.84
N ARG A 216 7.34 4.56 -10.09
CA ARG A 216 8.30 4.53 -11.21
C ARG A 216 8.71 3.13 -11.70
N THR A 217 8.10 2.06 -11.23
CA THR A 217 8.25 0.77 -11.90
C THR A 217 7.22 0.63 -13.05
N ALA A 218 7.50 -0.29 -13.98
CA ALA A 218 6.64 -0.45 -15.16
C ALA A 218 5.22 -0.90 -14.79
N LYS A 219 4.22 -0.21 -15.36
CA LYS A 219 2.80 -0.47 -15.18
C LYS A 219 2.47 -1.95 -15.42
N ASP A 220 1.64 -2.52 -14.57
CA ASP A 220 1.18 -3.92 -14.58
C ASP A 220 2.27 -5.00 -14.43
N GLN A 221 3.55 -4.62 -14.31
CA GLN A 221 4.65 -5.57 -14.24
C GLN A 221 4.98 -6.08 -12.83
N TYR A 222 4.52 -5.36 -11.79
CA TYR A 222 4.85 -5.68 -10.40
C TYR A 222 6.36 -5.87 -10.19
N ALA A 223 7.14 -4.98 -10.81
CA ALA A 223 8.59 -5.06 -10.84
C ALA A 223 9.28 -4.48 -9.60
N HIS A 224 8.53 -3.87 -8.69
CA HIS A 224 9.06 -3.31 -7.46
C HIS A 224 9.48 -4.40 -6.46
N TRP A 225 10.38 -4.04 -5.55
CA TRP A 225 11.01 -4.98 -4.62
C TRP A 225 10.03 -5.74 -3.74
N ALA A 226 8.96 -5.08 -3.25
CA ALA A 226 7.95 -5.70 -2.39
C ALA A 226 7.21 -6.84 -3.12
N ALA A 227 6.81 -6.61 -4.38
CA ALA A 227 6.17 -7.64 -5.19
C ALA A 227 7.13 -8.79 -5.55
N ARG A 228 8.40 -8.47 -5.82
CA ARG A 228 9.43 -9.50 -6.11
C ARG A 228 9.76 -10.35 -4.88
N ILE A 229 9.75 -9.75 -3.67
CA ILE A 229 9.86 -10.53 -2.43
C ILE A 229 8.64 -11.42 -2.24
N ALA A 230 7.43 -10.89 -2.45
CA ALA A 230 6.20 -11.66 -2.34
C ALA A 230 6.19 -12.87 -3.29
N GLU A 231 6.66 -12.68 -4.53
CA GLU A 231 6.84 -13.76 -5.52
C GLU A 231 7.86 -14.80 -5.03
N GLY A 232 9.01 -14.35 -4.55
CA GLY A 232 10.08 -15.24 -4.08
C GLY A 232 9.77 -16.00 -2.79
N LEU A 233 8.92 -15.47 -1.92
CA LEU A 233 8.44 -16.17 -0.72
C LEU A 233 7.37 -17.22 -1.05
N GLY A 234 6.68 -17.07 -2.18
CA GLY A 234 5.55 -17.92 -2.53
C GLY A 234 4.26 -17.58 -1.77
N THR A 235 3.18 -18.29 -2.10
CA THR A 235 1.84 -18.00 -1.59
C THR A 235 1.55 -18.57 -0.20
N GLU A 236 2.47 -19.32 0.35
CA GLU A 236 2.45 -19.77 1.76
C GLU A 236 2.78 -18.66 2.77
N TYR A 237 3.30 -17.51 2.28
CA TYR A 237 3.45 -16.29 3.06
C TYR A 237 2.41 -15.27 2.64
N GLY A 238 1.70 -14.68 3.61
CA GLY A 238 0.89 -13.49 3.39
C GLY A 238 1.82 -12.29 3.22
N VAL A 239 1.57 -11.44 2.22
CA VAL A 239 2.33 -10.19 2.04
C VAL A 239 1.36 -9.06 1.80
N TRP A 240 1.33 -8.09 2.68
CA TRP A 240 0.53 -6.89 2.55
C TRP A 240 1.44 -5.68 2.35
N ASN A 241 1.40 -5.10 1.16
CA ASN A 241 2.10 -3.87 0.84
C ASN A 241 1.21 -2.68 1.23
N ILE A 242 1.68 -1.87 2.17
CA ILE A 242 1.05 -0.61 2.58
C ILE A 242 1.98 0.58 2.35
N GLY A 243 2.90 0.47 1.38
CA GLY A 243 3.72 1.59 0.93
C GLY A 243 2.86 2.70 0.35
N SER A 244 3.16 3.95 0.68
CA SER A 244 2.38 5.11 0.24
C SER A 244 3.29 6.21 -0.27
N GLY A 245 3.02 6.70 -1.47
CA GLY A 245 3.73 7.85 -2.03
C GLY A 245 3.76 9.02 -1.06
N TRP A 246 4.91 9.70 -0.98
CA TRP A 246 5.16 10.82 -0.06
C TRP A 246 5.17 10.47 1.43
N GLY A 247 4.91 9.20 1.79
CA GLY A 247 4.81 8.75 3.17
C GLY A 247 6.09 8.95 3.96
N ARG A 248 5.95 9.36 5.23
CA ARG A 248 7.02 9.64 6.18
C ARG A 248 6.88 8.79 7.43
N ALA A 249 7.98 8.52 8.13
CA ALA A 249 7.93 7.96 9.49
C ALA A 249 7.10 8.86 10.42
N TYR A 250 7.22 10.17 10.27
CA TYR A 250 6.40 11.16 10.97
C TYR A 250 4.89 10.91 10.83
N ASP A 251 4.42 10.52 9.64
CA ASP A 251 3.00 10.22 9.40
C ASP A 251 2.54 8.97 10.17
N VAL A 252 3.36 7.93 10.18
CA VAL A 252 3.08 6.69 10.93
C VAL A 252 3.09 6.93 12.43
N ALA A 253 3.98 7.79 12.92
CA ALA A 253 4.13 8.15 14.33
C ALA A 253 2.93 8.95 14.89
N THR A 254 1.92 9.25 14.10
CA THR A 254 0.65 9.85 14.56
C THR A 254 -0.28 8.88 15.28
N ASP A 255 0.08 7.59 15.40
CA ASP A 255 -0.76 6.53 15.96
C ASP A 255 -2.09 6.33 15.19
N GLY A 256 -2.06 6.57 13.88
CA GLY A 256 -3.24 6.56 13.03
C GLY A 256 -3.46 5.23 12.27
N PRO A 257 -4.34 5.27 11.26
CA PRO A 257 -4.75 4.09 10.48
C PRO A 257 -3.59 3.35 9.82
N TRP A 258 -2.55 4.06 9.40
CA TRP A 258 -1.39 3.45 8.74
C TRP A 258 -0.58 2.58 9.71
N LEU A 259 -0.34 3.08 10.93
CA LEU A 259 0.27 2.29 12.00
C LEU A 259 -0.61 1.07 12.37
N HIS A 260 -1.94 1.26 12.47
CA HIS A 260 -2.86 0.16 12.76
C HIS A 260 -2.82 -0.94 11.69
N LYS A 261 -2.60 -0.60 10.41
CA LYS A 261 -2.36 -1.58 9.35
C LYS A 261 -1.02 -2.31 9.56
N ALA A 262 0.04 -1.60 9.91
CA ALA A 262 1.34 -2.20 10.20
C ALA A 262 1.26 -3.22 11.36
N GLN A 263 0.45 -2.93 12.38
CA GLN A 263 0.21 -3.81 13.53
C GLN A 263 -0.54 -5.11 13.19
N GLN A 264 -0.96 -5.34 11.94
CA GLN A 264 -1.69 -6.55 11.52
C GLN A 264 -0.75 -7.67 11.02
N GLY A 265 0.56 -7.47 11.03
CA GLY A 265 1.55 -8.45 10.56
C GLY A 265 2.16 -9.28 11.69
N ASP A 266 2.52 -10.55 11.38
CA ASP A 266 3.41 -11.35 12.21
C ASP A 266 4.86 -10.86 12.09
N GLU A 267 5.18 -10.23 10.95
CA GLU A 267 6.44 -9.53 10.69
C GLU A 267 6.15 -8.20 9.97
N VAL A 268 6.85 -7.15 10.38
CA VAL A 268 6.72 -5.82 9.80
C VAL A 268 8.09 -5.37 9.28
N LEU A 269 8.20 -5.17 7.96
CA LEU A 269 9.38 -4.57 7.33
C LEU A 269 9.14 -3.07 7.15
N ILE A 270 9.92 -2.25 7.83
CA ILE A 270 9.85 -0.79 7.80
C ILE A 270 10.94 -0.25 6.87
N VAL A 271 10.52 0.47 5.81
CA VAL A 271 11.39 1.14 4.84
C VAL A 271 10.91 2.58 4.70
N LEU A 272 11.30 3.44 5.62
CA LEU A 272 10.91 4.85 5.70
C LEU A 272 12.14 5.73 5.94
N GLY A 273 12.01 7.02 5.68
CA GLY A 273 13.01 8.02 5.98
C GLY A 273 13.43 8.86 4.79
N VAL A 274 13.17 8.43 3.55
CA VAL A 274 13.55 9.22 2.35
C VAL A 274 12.81 10.56 2.37
N ASN A 275 11.49 10.54 2.48
CA ASN A 275 10.69 11.77 2.50
C ASN A 275 10.86 12.58 3.79
N ASP A 276 11.16 11.92 4.91
CA ASP A 276 11.49 12.61 6.17
C ASP A 276 12.72 13.50 5.98
N LEU A 277 13.78 12.95 5.39
CA LEU A 277 15.04 13.67 5.16
C LEU A 277 14.96 14.66 4.00
N ASP A 278 14.24 14.30 2.91
CA ASP A 278 14.17 15.15 1.70
C ASP A 278 13.17 16.29 1.87
N ILE A 279 11.89 16.02 1.74
CA ILE A 279 10.85 17.08 1.79
C ILE A 279 10.52 17.49 3.21
N GLY A 280 10.53 16.57 4.16
CA GLY A 280 10.27 16.82 5.58
C GLY A 280 11.39 17.55 6.30
N GLN A 281 12.59 17.58 5.72
CA GLN A 281 13.80 18.24 6.26
C GLN A 281 14.06 17.89 7.75
N ARG A 282 13.72 16.67 8.14
CA ARG A 282 13.90 16.21 9.53
C ARG A 282 15.35 15.86 9.78
N SER A 283 15.79 16.12 11.00
CA SER A 283 17.10 15.69 11.49
C SER A 283 17.15 14.18 11.67
N ALA A 284 18.35 13.64 11.79
CA ALA A 284 18.55 12.22 12.09
C ALA A 284 17.91 11.80 13.42
N GLU A 285 17.99 12.66 14.42
CA GLU A 285 17.43 12.43 15.75
C GLU A 285 15.91 12.34 15.73
N GLU A 286 15.26 13.26 15.00
CA GLU A 286 13.80 13.27 14.85
C GLU A 286 13.32 12.01 14.13
N LEU A 287 13.94 11.65 12.99
CA LEU A 287 13.59 10.43 12.25
C LEU A 287 13.80 9.17 13.09
N LEU A 288 14.92 9.05 13.80
CA LEU A 288 15.17 7.92 14.69
C LEU A 288 14.18 7.87 15.86
N GLY A 289 13.73 9.02 16.35
CA GLY A 289 12.68 9.13 17.36
C GLY A 289 11.33 8.62 16.85
N ASP A 290 10.93 9.03 15.65
CA ASP A 290 9.70 8.56 15.01
C ASP A 290 9.75 7.03 14.75
N LEU A 291 10.86 6.51 14.23
CA LEU A 291 11.06 5.07 14.02
C LEU A 291 10.98 4.30 15.36
N ALA A 292 11.61 4.80 16.41
CA ALA A 292 11.54 4.17 17.74
C ALA A 292 10.10 4.15 18.28
N HIS A 293 9.35 5.24 18.09
CA HIS A 293 7.93 5.29 18.48
C HIS A 293 7.11 4.23 17.72
N ILE A 294 7.23 4.18 16.39
CA ILE A 294 6.53 3.20 15.54
C ILE A 294 6.80 1.77 16.00
N ILE A 295 8.08 1.44 16.23
CA ILE A 295 8.50 0.11 16.68
C ILE A 295 7.90 -0.23 18.04
N SER A 296 7.95 0.70 19.00
CA SER A 296 7.32 0.54 20.32
C SER A 296 5.83 0.23 20.19
N ARG A 297 5.10 1.01 19.37
CA ARG A 297 3.66 0.84 19.17
C ARG A 297 3.30 -0.48 18.48
N ILE A 298 4.14 -0.97 17.54
CA ILE A 298 3.97 -2.30 16.95
C ILE A 298 4.14 -3.38 18.02
N LYS A 299 5.21 -3.31 18.81
CA LYS A 299 5.49 -4.27 19.88
C LYS A 299 4.46 -4.25 21.02
N GLU A 300 3.90 -3.08 21.33
CA GLU A 300 2.82 -2.95 22.33
C GLU A 300 1.53 -3.64 21.86
N ALA A 301 1.17 -3.47 20.58
CA ALA A 301 -0.03 -4.07 20.00
C ALA A 301 0.14 -5.58 19.70
N GLN A 302 1.33 -5.98 19.30
CA GLN A 302 1.68 -7.34 18.87
C GLN A 302 3.06 -7.70 19.43
N PRO A 303 3.17 -8.12 20.72
CA PRO A 303 4.46 -8.41 21.36
C PRO A 303 5.31 -9.46 20.63
N GLU A 304 4.66 -10.43 19.96
CA GLU A 304 5.32 -11.50 19.23
C GLU A 304 5.66 -11.13 17.77
N ALA A 305 5.16 -10.01 17.25
CA ALA A 305 5.48 -9.58 15.90
C ALA A 305 6.98 -9.25 15.78
N ALA A 306 7.63 -9.79 14.77
CA ALA A 306 9.01 -9.43 14.45
C ALA A 306 9.08 -8.11 13.70
N VAL A 307 9.96 -7.21 14.10
CA VAL A 307 10.22 -5.94 13.42
C VAL A 307 11.54 -6.01 12.68
N ILE A 308 11.47 -5.86 11.37
CA ILE A 308 12.62 -5.72 10.48
C ILE A 308 12.73 -4.25 10.11
N LEU A 309 13.83 -3.61 10.50
CA LEU A 309 14.10 -2.23 10.11
C LEU A 309 15.10 -2.22 8.94
N SER A 310 14.73 -1.54 7.87
CA SER A 310 15.64 -1.30 6.76
C SER A 310 16.47 -0.04 6.99
N THR A 311 17.71 -0.04 6.49
CA THR A 311 18.41 1.22 6.27
C THR A 311 17.65 2.08 5.27
N VAL A 312 17.68 3.41 5.45
CA VAL A 312 17.06 4.36 4.53
C VAL A 312 17.74 4.26 3.16
N PRO A 313 17.01 3.98 2.08
CA PRO A 313 17.58 3.89 0.73
C PRO A 313 18.35 5.15 0.33
N PRO A 314 19.37 5.05 -0.52
CA PRO A 314 20.02 6.23 -1.10
C PRO A 314 19.03 6.93 -2.04
N PHE A 315 19.03 8.28 -1.99
CA PHE A 315 18.11 9.09 -2.80
C PHE A 315 18.81 10.32 -3.36
N ASN A 316 20.11 10.20 -3.65
CA ASN A 316 20.99 11.28 -4.14
C ASN A 316 21.01 12.50 -3.21
N PHE A 317 20.96 12.25 -1.90
CA PHE A 317 20.97 13.32 -0.90
C PHE A 317 22.23 14.18 -1.00
N GLU A 318 22.11 15.48 -0.70
CA GLU A 318 23.22 16.43 -0.72
C GLU A 318 23.23 17.29 0.56
N GLY A 319 24.43 17.75 0.94
CA GLY A 319 24.61 18.69 2.05
C GLY A 319 24.18 18.12 3.40
N GLU A 320 23.32 18.84 4.10
CA GLU A 320 22.84 18.46 5.44
C GLU A 320 22.01 17.16 5.42
N ARG A 321 21.21 16.96 4.36
CA ARG A 321 20.41 15.74 4.18
C ARG A 321 21.29 14.50 4.05
N GLU A 322 22.42 14.59 3.33
CA GLU A 322 23.40 13.51 3.26
C GLU A 322 23.98 13.22 4.65
N THR A 323 24.30 14.26 5.43
CA THR A 323 24.82 14.12 6.79
C THR A 323 23.83 13.38 7.68
N HIS A 324 22.54 13.75 7.64
CA HIS A 324 21.50 13.07 8.38
C HIS A 324 21.28 11.65 7.90
N TRP A 325 21.26 11.41 6.59
CA TRP A 325 21.12 10.07 6.02
C TRP A 325 22.23 9.12 6.50
N ARG A 326 23.50 9.60 6.50
CA ARG A 326 24.64 8.82 6.99
C ARG A 326 24.46 8.46 8.46
N LYS A 327 24.10 9.44 9.28
CA LYS A 327 23.92 9.26 10.72
C LYS A 327 22.80 8.28 11.04
N VAL A 328 21.64 8.40 10.36
CA VAL A 328 20.51 7.46 10.52
C VAL A 328 20.94 6.05 10.16
N ASN A 329 21.56 5.87 9.00
CA ASN A 329 21.96 4.54 8.53
C ASN A 329 23.08 3.92 9.36
N GLU A 330 24.01 4.71 9.89
CA GLU A 330 24.99 4.24 10.86
C GLU A 330 24.30 3.75 12.14
N CYS A 331 23.36 4.52 12.68
CA CYS A 331 22.59 4.13 13.85
C CYS A 331 21.81 2.83 13.61
N ILE A 332 21.10 2.71 12.49
CA ILE A 332 20.33 1.51 12.15
C ILE A 332 21.24 0.27 12.08
N ARG A 333 22.44 0.40 11.50
CA ARG A 333 23.40 -0.72 11.38
C ARG A 333 24.03 -1.13 12.71
N MET A 334 24.41 -0.15 13.53
CA MET A 334 25.29 -0.40 14.69
C MET A 334 24.54 -0.45 16.01
N SER A 335 23.45 0.30 16.12
CA SER A 335 22.65 0.44 17.37
C SER A 335 21.21 0.79 17.02
N PRO A 336 20.48 -0.13 16.38
CA PRO A 336 19.09 0.11 15.96
C PRO A 336 18.19 0.44 17.16
N PRO A 337 17.07 1.15 16.95
CA PRO A 337 16.11 1.41 18.00
C PRO A 337 15.66 0.14 18.72
N ALA A 338 15.34 0.27 20.01
CA ALA A 338 14.87 -0.86 20.82
C ALA A 338 13.60 -1.49 20.20
N GLY A 339 13.52 -2.83 20.21
CA GLY A 339 12.41 -3.57 19.62
C GLY A 339 12.62 -3.99 18.15
N VAL A 340 13.72 -3.55 17.51
CA VAL A 340 14.13 -4.09 16.20
C VAL A 340 14.70 -5.50 16.42
N ASP A 341 14.13 -6.49 15.73
CA ASP A 341 14.59 -7.88 15.81
C ASP A 341 15.68 -8.17 14.76
N ARG A 342 15.57 -7.57 13.58
CA ARG A 342 16.53 -7.76 12.48
C ARG A 342 16.69 -6.45 11.68
N VAL A 343 17.89 -6.26 11.10
CA VAL A 343 18.19 -5.14 10.19
C VAL A 343 18.44 -5.66 8.80
N PHE A 344 17.76 -5.06 7.80
CA PHE A 344 18.04 -5.30 6.39
C PHE A 344 18.73 -4.08 5.77
N ASP A 345 19.92 -4.26 5.23
CA ASP A 345 20.71 -3.14 4.66
C ASP A 345 20.36 -2.91 3.18
N MET A 346 19.20 -2.30 2.92
CA MET A 346 18.77 -1.94 1.56
C MET A 346 19.70 -0.91 0.93
N ALA A 347 20.24 0.01 1.72
CA ALA A 347 21.16 1.02 1.23
C ALA A 347 22.41 0.37 0.63
N ALA A 348 22.97 -0.67 1.25
CA ALA A 348 24.15 -1.38 0.70
C ALA A 348 23.87 -2.04 -0.66
N VAL A 349 22.62 -2.45 -0.92
CA VAL A 349 22.23 -3.02 -2.22
C VAL A 349 22.16 -1.96 -3.31
N LEU A 350 21.58 -0.80 -2.99
CA LEU A 350 21.21 0.22 -3.96
C LEU A 350 22.33 1.28 -4.19
N SER A 351 23.18 1.51 -3.21
CA SER A 351 24.21 2.58 -3.25
C SER A 351 25.34 2.32 -4.21
N VAL A 352 25.88 3.38 -4.79
CA VAL A 352 27.23 3.34 -5.39
C VAL A 352 28.29 3.14 -4.28
N ALA A 353 29.56 2.93 -4.68
CA ALA A 353 30.64 2.75 -3.70
C ALA A 353 30.89 4.01 -2.85
N VAL A 354 31.33 3.79 -1.61
CA VAL A 354 31.87 4.84 -0.72
C VAL A 354 32.98 5.63 -1.44
N PRO A 355 33.06 6.96 -1.33
CA PRO A 355 32.27 7.82 -0.40
C PRO A 355 30.94 8.35 -0.94
N ALA A 356 30.54 7.99 -2.16
CA ALA A 356 29.33 8.49 -2.81
C ALA A 356 28.09 7.63 -2.54
N ASP A 357 28.12 6.81 -1.51
CA ASP A 357 27.10 5.80 -1.17
C ASP A 357 25.72 6.38 -0.74
N HIS A 358 25.60 7.70 -0.59
CA HIS A 358 24.35 8.44 -0.50
C HIS A 358 23.59 8.52 -1.83
N ARG A 359 24.26 8.12 -2.92
CA ARG A 359 23.69 8.08 -4.26
C ARG A 359 23.28 6.67 -4.64
N ILE A 360 22.13 6.56 -5.29
CA ILE A 360 21.68 5.32 -5.91
C ILE A 360 22.51 5.02 -7.16
N LYS A 361 22.76 3.73 -7.42
CA LYS A 361 23.42 3.31 -8.66
C LYS A 361 22.64 3.77 -9.89
N PRO A 362 23.28 4.35 -10.91
CA PRO A 362 22.59 4.86 -12.10
C PRO A 362 21.70 3.82 -12.79
N GLU A 363 22.14 2.55 -12.85
CA GLU A 363 21.39 1.45 -13.45
C GLU A 363 20.12 1.07 -12.66
N TYR A 364 19.98 1.57 -11.43
CA TYR A 364 18.83 1.34 -10.55
C TYR A 364 17.88 2.52 -10.49
N MET A 365 18.21 3.66 -11.06
CA MET A 365 17.34 4.83 -11.14
C MET A 365 16.23 4.62 -12.17
N SER A 366 15.08 5.22 -11.94
CA SER A 366 13.96 5.20 -12.88
C SER A 366 14.28 5.98 -14.16
N ASP A 367 14.96 7.09 -14.03
CA ASP A 367 15.56 7.86 -15.14
C ASP A 367 16.81 8.64 -14.63
N GLU A 368 17.44 9.42 -15.52
CA GLU A 368 18.66 10.17 -15.21
C GLU A 368 18.51 11.15 -14.04
N PHE A 369 17.32 11.68 -13.80
CA PHE A 369 17.05 12.72 -12.79
C PHE A 369 16.20 12.23 -11.63
N ASP A 370 15.58 11.06 -11.75
CA ASP A 370 14.66 10.52 -10.73
C ASP A 370 15.29 9.30 -10.01
N PRO A 371 15.71 9.46 -8.75
CA PRO A 371 16.37 8.41 -7.97
C PRO A 371 15.40 7.32 -7.45
N HIS A 372 14.13 7.32 -7.85
CA HIS A 372 13.27 6.19 -7.50
C HIS A 372 13.80 4.89 -8.11
N PRO A 373 13.81 3.79 -7.35
CA PRO A 373 14.28 2.49 -7.83
C PRO A 373 13.42 1.93 -8.96
N ASN A 374 14.05 1.54 -10.06
CA ASN A 374 13.41 0.87 -11.19
C ASN A 374 13.21 -0.64 -10.97
N GLY A 375 12.76 -1.37 -12.00
CA GLY A 375 12.54 -2.82 -11.93
C GLY A 375 13.84 -3.63 -11.74
N ALA A 376 15.00 -3.14 -12.18
CA ALA A 376 16.30 -3.81 -11.94
C ALA A 376 16.71 -3.70 -10.47
N ALA A 377 16.52 -2.54 -9.87
CA ALA A 377 16.66 -2.32 -8.43
C ALA A 377 15.71 -3.23 -7.63
N GLY A 378 14.45 -3.30 -8.04
CA GLY A 378 13.47 -4.18 -7.42
C GLY A 378 13.91 -5.64 -7.39
N LYS A 379 14.47 -6.14 -8.50
CA LYS A 379 15.05 -7.49 -8.59
C LYS A 379 16.26 -7.68 -7.68
N ALA A 380 17.17 -6.70 -7.65
CA ALA A 380 18.39 -6.78 -6.83
C ALA A 380 18.07 -6.78 -5.33
N VAL A 381 17.18 -5.86 -4.88
CA VAL A 381 16.72 -5.79 -3.49
C VAL A 381 16.03 -7.08 -3.08
N ALA A 382 15.10 -7.60 -3.90
CA ALA A 382 14.40 -8.83 -3.57
C ALA A 382 15.35 -10.04 -3.47
N ALA A 383 16.31 -10.16 -4.37
CA ALA A 383 17.31 -11.24 -4.33
C ALA A 383 18.16 -11.16 -3.04
N ALA A 384 18.63 -9.96 -2.68
CA ALA A 384 19.40 -9.75 -1.46
C ALA A 384 18.56 -10.03 -0.20
N PHE A 385 17.31 -9.52 -0.16
CA PHE A 385 16.40 -9.76 0.95
C PHE A 385 16.12 -11.25 1.15
N LEU A 386 15.75 -11.96 0.09
CA LEU A 386 15.41 -13.39 0.18
C LEU A 386 16.62 -14.24 0.61
N ALA A 387 17.82 -13.92 0.15
CA ALA A 387 19.04 -14.58 0.61
C ALA A 387 19.30 -14.32 2.10
N TRP A 388 19.19 -13.06 2.54
CA TRP A 388 19.33 -12.65 3.94
C TRP A 388 18.22 -13.20 4.85
N TYR A 389 16.99 -13.24 4.37
CA TYR A 389 15.82 -13.66 5.14
C TYR A 389 15.83 -15.15 5.47
N ARG A 390 16.36 -15.97 4.56
CA ARG A 390 16.46 -17.43 4.67
C ARG A 390 17.73 -17.93 5.36
N GLY A 391 18.78 -17.10 5.45
CA GLY A 391 20.04 -17.39 6.14
C GLY A 391 20.00 -17.06 7.61
#